data_1ce64025b4021e5ccc6b43cac148d834
#
_entry.id   1ce64025b4021e5ccc6b43cac148d834
#
_cell.length_a   1.000
_cell.length_b   1.000
_cell.length_c   1.000
_cell.angle_alpha   90.00
_cell.angle_beta   90.00
_cell.angle_gamma   90.00
#
_symmetry.space_group_name_H-M   'P 1'
#
loop_
_entity.id
_entity.type
_entity.pdbx_description
1 polymer ?
#
loop_
_entity_poly.entity_id
_entity_poly.type
_entity_poly.pdbx_seq_one_letter_code
_entity_poly.pdbx_strand_id
1 'polypeptide(L)'
;MAAWSNTRALGLSRVPRQTPRARLRLLSRAGEGAPVPLFLPLVLALAAGIEALDVAEFLRNPTKLAKGLQALHQALRADGITCGCGASLEMEALGAELDWKVYPPRVVAPPPALLSLDPANIAERVSRAARIVAAVDATRRLAATAPGEPALVVALTGPGSLSAQMARAIGSEPAIPLSPTAPLLEIAGRTVLEVARLFLLAGANVVILLERDRPAAEIAISETWASVVTPISNLARFHKALPIMLTTPDATPLPPAIVPCYPAAAIPEDGGRRPRALALGVDQLDWRLPKAEAAVLTTDGELPVDTDISALRVACQAVEAELDRMTATGK
;
A
#
# COMPACT_ATOMS: atom_id res chain seq x y z
N MET A 1 41.35 49.83 23.49
CA MET A 1 40.39 48.97 24.20
C MET A 1 39.31 48.54 23.21
N ALA A 2 39.44 47.35 22.67
CA ALA A 2 38.50 46.79 21.68
C ALA A 2 37.59 45.78 22.37
N ALA A 3 36.30 46.07 22.37
CA ALA A 3 35.28 45.18 22.91
C ALA A 3 34.94 44.10 21.88
N TRP A 4 35.22 42.87 22.21
CA TRP A 4 34.84 41.68 21.45
C TRP A 4 33.38 41.37 21.75
N SER A 5 32.48 41.61 20.79
CA SER A 5 31.11 41.09 20.84
C SER A 5 31.07 39.63 20.39
N ASN A 6 30.94 38.76 21.33
CA ASN A 6 30.86 37.31 21.14
C ASN A 6 29.40 36.94 20.79
N THR A 7 29.02 36.99 19.53
CA THR A 7 27.70 36.49 19.08
C THR A 7 27.80 34.97 18.93
N ARG A 8 27.55 34.26 20.03
CA ARG A 8 27.24 32.82 19.98
C ARG A 8 26.02 32.61 19.13
N ALA A 9 26.23 32.16 17.89
CA ALA A 9 25.17 31.53 17.12
C ALA A 9 24.68 30.31 17.89
N LEU A 10 23.50 30.42 18.48
CA LEU A 10 22.75 29.28 19.04
C LEU A 10 22.46 28.33 17.89
N GLY A 11 23.33 27.33 17.71
CA GLY A 11 23.04 26.18 16.87
C GLY A 11 21.81 25.48 17.43
N LEU A 12 20.67 25.71 16.84
CA LEU A 12 19.49 24.90 17.06
C LEU A 12 19.86 23.47 16.66
N SER A 13 20.22 22.65 17.65
CA SER A 13 20.39 21.22 17.44
C SER A 13 19.05 20.67 16.95
N ARG A 14 18.96 20.36 15.65
CA ARG A 14 17.81 19.63 15.11
C ARG A 14 17.71 18.34 15.91
N VAL A 15 16.62 18.18 16.66
CA VAL A 15 16.28 16.90 17.26
C VAL A 15 16.29 15.86 16.13
N PRO A 16 17.06 14.77 16.25
CA PRO A 16 17.12 13.76 15.20
C PRO A 16 15.71 13.29 14.87
N ARG A 17 15.33 13.39 13.58
CA ARG A 17 14.02 12.94 13.11
C ARG A 17 13.94 11.42 13.36
N GLN A 18 12.91 10.97 14.05
CA GLN A 18 12.71 9.54 14.30
C GLN A 18 12.59 8.78 12.98
N THR A 19 13.11 7.54 12.93
CA THR A 19 13.02 6.71 11.74
C THR A 19 11.56 6.44 11.37
N PRO A 20 11.23 6.22 10.08
CA PRO A 20 9.87 5.91 9.66
C PRO A 20 9.25 4.74 10.43
N ARG A 21 9.99 3.68 10.71
CA ARG A 21 9.51 2.56 11.55
C ARG A 21 9.23 2.96 12.99
N ALA A 22 10.05 3.84 13.57
CA ALA A 22 9.78 4.36 14.92
C ALA A 22 8.50 5.19 14.94
N ARG A 23 8.28 6.04 13.93
CA ARG A 23 7.06 6.84 13.79
C ARG A 23 5.81 5.97 13.60
N LEU A 24 5.88 4.89 12.81
CA LEU A 24 4.79 3.91 12.67
C LEU A 24 4.41 3.25 14.00
N ARG A 25 5.42 2.88 14.81
CA ARG A 25 5.16 2.29 16.13
C ARG A 25 4.40 3.24 17.06
N LEU A 26 4.65 4.54 16.96
CA LEU A 26 3.91 5.54 17.73
C LEU A 26 2.46 5.64 17.23
N LEU A 27 2.23 5.69 15.91
CA LEU A 27 0.89 5.70 15.32
C LEU A 27 0.06 4.48 15.74
N SER A 28 0.67 3.31 15.77
CA SER A 28 0.00 2.07 16.16
C SER A 28 -0.38 2.03 17.64
N ARG A 29 0.31 2.77 18.51
CA ARG A 29 0.10 2.79 19.98
C ARG A 29 -0.83 3.91 20.44
N ALA A 30 -0.65 5.11 19.90
CA ALA A 30 -1.27 6.31 20.43
C ALA A 30 -2.72 6.55 19.97
N GLY A 31 -3.16 5.84 18.95
CA GLY A 31 -4.52 6.06 18.39
C GLY A 31 -4.77 7.46 17.81
N GLU A 32 -3.98 8.47 18.16
CA GLU A 32 -4.13 9.87 17.75
C GLU A 32 -2.75 10.54 17.63
N GLY A 33 -2.55 11.28 16.51
CA GLY A 33 -1.51 12.31 16.44
C GLY A 33 -0.06 11.85 16.32
N ALA A 34 0.36 11.39 15.14
CA ALA A 34 1.79 11.46 14.84
C ALA A 34 2.17 12.91 14.57
N PRO A 35 3.27 13.42 15.17
CA PRO A 35 3.67 14.81 14.99
C PRO A 35 4.09 15.15 13.56
N VAL A 36 4.42 14.15 12.75
CA VAL A 36 4.81 14.31 11.33
C VAL A 36 4.18 13.19 10.51
N PRO A 37 3.37 13.48 9.50
CA PRO A 37 2.83 12.46 8.60
C PRO A 37 3.93 11.65 7.91
N LEU A 38 3.66 10.37 7.64
CA LEU A 38 4.51 9.51 6.84
C LEU A 38 4.12 9.60 5.38
N PHE A 39 5.09 9.74 4.47
CA PHE A 39 4.84 9.70 3.04
C PHE A 39 5.28 8.34 2.46
N LEU A 40 4.29 7.56 2.03
CA LEU A 40 4.41 6.17 1.59
C LEU A 40 3.86 5.99 0.16
N PRO A 41 4.51 6.56 -0.88
CA PRO A 41 4.04 6.40 -2.26
C PRO A 41 4.14 4.93 -2.71
N LEU A 42 3.15 4.45 -3.46
CA LEU A 42 3.15 3.10 -4.00
C LEU A 42 3.97 3.06 -5.30
N VAL A 43 5.21 2.62 -5.20
CA VAL A 43 6.16 2.56 -6.33
C VAL A 43 6.90 1.23 -6.28
N LEU A 44 6.65 0.36 -7.23
CA LEU A 44 7.25 -0.97 -7.28
C LEU A 44 7.90 -1.25 -8.65
N ALA A 45 7.10 -1.34 -9.70
CA ALA A 45 7.56 -1.77 -11.02
C ALA A 45 8.53 -0.78 -11.66
N LEU A 46 8.47 0.49 -11.32
CA LEU A 46 9.40 1.54 -11.78
C LEU A 46 10.86 1.16 -11.47
N ALA A 47 11.12 0.41 -10.40
CA ALA A 47 12.46 -0.04 -10.04
C ALA A 47 13.08 -1.05 -11.05
N ALA A 48 12.27 -1.66 -11.92
CA ALA A 48 12.77 -2.54 -13.00
C ALA A 48 13.70 -1.78 -13.96
N GLY A 49 13.37 -0.51 -14.26
CA GLY A 49 14.18 0.37 -15.09
C GLY A 49 15.57 0.63 -14.51
N ILE A 50 15.70 0.71 -13.18
CA ILE A 50 17.01 0.88 -12.49
C ILE A 50 17.90 -0.35 -12.69
N GLU A 51 17.31 -1.56 -12.70
CA GLU A 51 18.03 -2.82 -12.90
C GLU A 51 18.14 -3.19 -14.38
N ALA A 52 17.59 -2.38 -15.30
CA ALA A 52 17.54 -2.61 -16.76
C ALA A 52 16.93 -3.98 -17.10
N LEU A 53 15.85 -4.36 -16.42
CA LEU A 53 15.13 -5.62 -16.61
C LEU A 53 13.70 -5.37 -17.11
N ASP A 54 13.16 -6.38 -17.79
CA ASP A 54 11.72 -6.47 -17.99
C ASP A 54 10.98 -6.57 -16.66
N VAL A 55 9.80 -5.95 -16.56
CA VAL A 55 9.04 -5.88 -15.31
C VAL A 55 8.65 -7.28 -14.82
N ALA A 56 8.26 -8.19 -15.72
CA ALA A 56 7.87 -9.54 -15.32
C ALA A 56 9.06 -10.36 -14.80
N GLU A 57 10.25 -10.17 -15.35
CA GLU A 57 11.49 -10.76 -14.85
C GLU A 57 11.88 -10.14 -13.51
N PHE A 58 11.87 -8.81 -13.43
CA PHE A 58 12.21 -8.07 -12.21
C PHE A 58 11.36 -8.51 -11.02
N LEU A 59 10.04 -8.58 -11.18
CA LEU A 59 9.10 -8.95 -10.12
C LEU A 59 9.19 -10.42 -9.68
N ARG A 60 9.89 -11.29 -10.43
CA ARG A 60 10.13 -12.70 -10.08
C ARG A 60 11.55 -12.96 -9.58
N ASN A 61 12.40 -11.94 -9.53
CA ASN A 61 13.79 -12.07 -9.08
C ASN A 61 13.99 -11.38 -7.72
N PRO A 62 14.04 -12.12 -6.61
CA PRO A 62 14.08 -11.52 -5.27
C PRO A 62 15.32 -10.66 -5.01
N THR A 63 16.46 -11.01 -5.61
CA THR A 63 17.71 -10.26 -5.44
C THR A 63 17.66 -8.94 -6.18
N LYS A 64 17.20 -8.95 -7.43
CA LYS A 64 17.06 -7.75 -8.24
C LYS A 64 15.97 -6.84 -7.69
N LEU A 65 14.86 -7.45 -7.25
CA LEU A 65 13.76 -6.72 -6.61
C LEU A 65 14.23 -5.97 -5.36
N ALA A 66 14.90 -6.64 -4.44
CA ALA A 66 15.41 -5.99 -3.23
C ALA A 66 16.39 -4.87 -3.54
N LYS A 67 17.34 -5.11 -4.48
CA LYS A 67 18.35 -4.13 -4.89
C LYS A 67 17.72 -2.92 -5.58
N GLY A 68 16.83 -3.14 -6.56
CA GLY A 68 16.16 -2.07 -7.30
C GLY A 68 15.28 -1.22 -6.39
N LEU A 69 14.51 -1.84 -5.48
CA LEU A 69 13.69 -1.13 -4.51
C LEU A 69 14.52 -0.29 -3.53
N GLN A 70 15.65 -0.80 -3.07
CA GLN A 70 16.56 -0.04 -2.22
C GLN A 70 17.16 1.16 -2.96
N ALA A 71 17.57 0.99 -4.23
CA ALA A 71 18.08 2.07 -5.06
C ALA A 71 17.01 3.15 -5.34
N LEU A 72 15.79 2.71 -5.65
CA LEU A 72 14.66 3.62 -5.86
C LEU A 72 14.35 4.42 -4.59
N HIS A 73 14.29 3.76 -3.43
CA HIS A 73 14.08 4.42 -2.15
C HIS A 73 15.16 5.48 -1.86
N GLN A 74 16.44 5.17 -2.11
CA GLN A 74 17.55 6.13 -1.96
C GLN A 74 17.40 7.35 -2.89
N ALA A 75 16.90 7.14 -4.11
CA ALA A 75 16.65 8.22 -5.06
C ALA A 75 15.47 9.11 -4.65
N LEU A 76 14.37 8.53 -4.18
CA LEU A 76 13.14 9.24 -3.84
C LEU A 76 13.15 9.84 -2.43
N ARG A 77 13.85 9.21 -1.49
CA ARG A 77 13.88 9.58 -0.06
C ARG A 77 12.53 9.58 0.64
N ALA A 78 11.56 8.83 0.11
CA ALA A 78 10.27 8.66 0.76
C ALA A 78 10.40 7.89 2.08
N ASP A 79 9.41 7.98 2.97
CA ASP A 79 9.45 7.29 4.28
C ASP A 79 9.26 5.76 4.16
N GLY A 80 8.82 5.25 3.01
CA GLY A 80 8.55 3.83 2.82
C GLY A 80 9.13 3.22 1.55
N ILE A 81 9.20 1.88 1.55
CA ILE A 81 9.51 1.05 0.38
C ILE A 81 8.28 0.17 0.12
N THR A 82 7.73 0.25 -1.08
CA THR A 82 6.67 -0.65 -1.53
C THR A 82 7.28 -1.99 -1.92
N CYS A 83 7.05 -3.02 -1.10
CA CYS A 83 7.62 -4.35 -1.29
C CYS A 83 6.72 -5.29 -2.10
N GLY A 84 5.43 -5.00 -2.15
CA GLY A 84 4.43 -5.74 -2.91
C GLY A 84 3.28 -4.81 -3.26
N CYS A 85 2.92 -4.80 -4.51
CA CYS A 85 1.82 -4.04 -5.08
C CYS A 85 1.44 -4.65 -6.42
N GLY A 86 0.36 -4.19 -6.95
CA GLY A 86 0.02 -4.43 -8.32
C GLY A 86 -1.27 -5.22 -8.48
N ALA A 87 -2.06 -4.69 -9.40
CA ALA A 87 -3.24 -5.38 -9.89
C ALA A 87 -2.85 -6.79 -10.34
N SER A 88 -3.72 -7.74 -10.08
CA SER A 88 -3.54 -9.14 -10.49
C SER A 88 -2.51 -9.99 -9.71
N LEU A 89 -1.84 -9.48 -8.69
CA LEU A 89 -0.94 -10.30 -7.86
C LEU A 89 -1.69 -11.48 -7.23
N GLU A 90 -2.83 -11.21 -6.63
CA GLU A 90 -3.69 -12.18 -5.98
C GLU A 90 -4.34 -13.14 -6.98
N MET A 91 -4.75 -12.64 -8.14
CA MET A 91 -5.32 -13.46 -9.22
C MET A 91 -4.27 -14.43 -9.80
N GLU A 92 -3.03 -13.96 -10.04
CA GLU A 92 -1.91 -14.81 -10.48
C GLU A 92 -1.60 -15.89 -9.43
N ALA A 93 -1.64 -15.55 -8.15
CA ALA A 93 -1.40 -16.49 -7.06
C ALA A 93 -2.44 -17.61 -7.00
N LEU A 94 -3.67 -17.36 -7.42
CA LEU A 94 -4.71 -18.37 -7.57
C LEU A 94 -4.60 -19.18 -8.86
N GLY A 95 -3.74 -18.76 -9.80
CA GLY A 95 -3.49 -19.44 -11.06
C GLY A 95 -4.19 -18.81 -12.27
N ALA A 96 -4.58 -17.54 -12.20
CA ALA A 96 -5.06 -16.81 -13.36
C ALA A 96 -3.94 -16.64 -14.41
N GLU A 97 -4.32 -16.69 -15.68
CA GLU A 97 -3.41 -16.37 -16.77
C GLU A 97 -3.33 -14.86 -16.98
N LEU A 98 -2.12 -14.32 -17.13
CA LEU A 98 -1.85 -12.90 -17.27
C LEU A 98 -1.19 -12.55 -18.60
N ASP A 99 -1.66 -11.50 -19.25
CA ASP A 99 -0.96 -10.85 -20.36
C ASP A 99 0.02 -9.78 -19.81
N TRP A 100 1.30 -10.04 -19.98
CA TRP A 100 2.41 -9.19 -19.55
C TRP A 100 2.90 -8.19 -20.60
N LYS A 101 2.23 -8.10 -21.76
CA LYS A 101 2.60 -7.12 -22.81
C LYS A 101 2.44 -5.68 -22.35
N VAL A 102 1.64 -5.46 -21.32
CA VAL A 102 1.41 -4.17 -20.68
C VAL A 102 1.58 -4.31 -19.16
N TYR A 103 1.94 -3.21 -18.51
CA TYR A 103 1.94 -3.15 -17.05
C TYR A 103 0.95 -2.08 -16.56
N PRO A 104 0.11 -2.34 -15.55
CA PRO A 104 -0.05 -3.64 -14.87
C PRO A 104 -0.62 -4.73 -15.79
N PRO A 105 -0.23 -6.00 -15.56
CA PRO A 105 -0.65 -7.10 -16.42
C PRO A 105 -2.15 -7.35 -16.33
N ARG A 106 -2.76 -7.74 -17.45
CA ARG A 106 -4.20 -8.01 -17.53
C ARG A 106 -4.49 -9.49 -17.31
N VAL A 107 -5.56 -9.77 -16.56
CA VAL A 107 -6.10 -11.14 -16.47
C VAL A 107 -6.76 -11.49 -17.80
N VAL A 108 -6.26 -12.54 -18.46
CA VAL A 108 -6.79 -13.05 -19.74
C VAL A 108 -7.59 -14.34 -19.57
N ALA A 109 -7.33 -15.11 -18.52
CA ALA A 109 -8.17 -16.23 -18.12
C ALA A 109 -8.28 -16.31 -16.59
N PRO A 110 -9.48 -16.63 -16.05
CA PRO A 110 -9.66 -16.79 -14.61
C PRO A 110 -8.87 -17.98 -14.08
N PRO A 111 -8.62 -18.04 -12.77
CA PRO A 111 -8.08 -19.23 -12.14
C PRO A 111 -8.93 -20.48 -12.46
N PRO A 112 -8.31 -21.61 -12.84
CA PRO A 112 -9.06 -22.84 -13.08
C PRO A 112 -9.87 -23.24 -11.85
N ALA A 113 -11.14 -23.63 -12.07
CA ALA A 113 -12.05 -24.09 -11.02
C ALA A 113 -12.24 -23.10 -9.85
N LEU A 114 -12.21 -21.78 -10.13
CA LEU A 114 -12.27 -20.74 -9.12
C LEU A 114 -13.44 -20.91 -8.13
N LEU A 115 -14.65 -21.24 -8.62
CA LEU A 115 -15.84 -21.42 -7.77
C LEU A 115 -15.81 -22.71 -6.94
N SER A 116 -15.00 -23.69 -7.31
CA SER A 116 -14.81 -24.96 -6.59
C SER A 116 -13.44 -25.02 -5.89
N LEU A 117 -12.78 -23.88 -5.75
CA LEU A 117 -11.48 -23.82 -5.09
C LEU A 117 -11.65 -24.14 -3.61
N ASP A 118 -11.02 -25.23 -3.16
CA ASP A 118 -10.99 -25.56 -1.74
C ASP A 118 -10.20 -24.47 -0.98
N PRO A 119 -10.82 -23.80 0.00
CA PRO A 119 -10.14 -22.81 0.82
C PRO A 119 -8.83 -23.31 1.47
N ALA A 120 -8.71 -24.60 1.76
CA ALA A 120 -7.48 -25.20 2.30
C ALA A 120 -6.31 -25.11 1.31
N ASN A 121 -6.58 -25.12 0.01
CA ASN A 121 -5.56 -25.06 -1.04
C ASN A 121 -5.09 -23.62 -1.35
N ILE A 122 -5.80 -22.60 -0.88
CA ILE A 122 -5.44 -21.19 -1.15
C ILE A 122 -4.08 -20.88 -0.55
N ALA A 123 -3.82 -21.26 0.71
CA ALA A 123 -2.56 -20.99 1.38
C ALA A 123 -1.37 -21.63 0.65
N GLU A 124 -1.53 -22.86 0.16
CA GLU A 124 -0.51 -23.55 -0.63
C GLU A 124 -0.23 -22.86 -1.96
N ARG A 125 -1.28 -22.51 -2.72
CA ARG A 125 -1.16 -21.78 -3.99
C ARG A 125 -0.44 -20.45 -3.80
N VAL A 126 -0.90 -19.64 -2.85
CA VAL A 126 -0.32 -18.32 -2.53
C VAL A 126 1.15 -18.46 -2.15
N SER A 127 1.50 -19.43 -1.31
CA SER A 127 2.89 -19.63 -0.85
C SER A 127 3.86 -20.11 -1.93
N ARG A 128 3.34 -20.64 -3.04
CA ARG A 128 4.13 -21.12 -4.20
C ARG A 128 4.14 -20.14 -5.38
N ALA A 129 3.32 -19.09 -5.35
CA ALA A 129 3.24 -18.12 -6.42
C ALA A 129 4.57 -17.37 -6.58
N ALA A 130 5.19 -17.45 -7.76
CA ALA A 130 6.55 -16.98 -7.99
C ALA A 130 6.76 -15.50 -7.63
N ARG A 131 5.81 -14.61 -7.99
CA ARG A 131 5.89 -13.18 -7.64
C ARG A 131 5.79 -12.96 -6.14
N ILE A 132 4.92 -13.70 -5.45
CA ILE A 132 4.77 -13.59 -3.98
C ILE A 132 6.04 -14.08 -3.30
N VAL A 133 6.58 -15.23 -3.72
CA VAL A 133 7.82 -15.78 -3.17
C VAL A 133 8.97 -14.79 -3.34
N ALA A 134 9.13 -14.20 -4.53
CA ALA A 134 10.17 -13.21 -4.80
C ALA A 134 9.98 -11.94 -3.97
N ALA A 135 8.77 -11.40 -3.89
CA ALA A 135 8.47 -10.19 -3.15
C ALA A 135 8.62 -10.37 -1.62
N VAL A 136 8.19 -11.51 -1.09
CA VAL A 136 8.35 -11.87 0.34
C VAL A 136 9.83 -12.02 0.70
N ASP A 137 10.64 -12.66 -0.15
CA ASP A 137 12.09 -12.77 0.09
C ASP A 137 12.79 -11.40 -0.01
N ALA A 138 12.43 -10.57 -1.00
CA ALA A 138 12.93 -9.20 -1.10
C ALA A 138 12.54 -8.37 0.15
N THR A 139 11.30 -8.50 0.64
CA THR A 139 10.84 -7.83 1.86
C THR A 139 11.68 -8.23 3.07
N ARG A 140 11.98 -9.52 3.23
CA ARG A 140 12.82 -10.02 4.33
C ARG A 140 14.24 -9.44 4.26
N ARG A 141 14.83 -9.37 3.08
CA ARG A 141 16.15 -8.75 2.87
C ARG A 141 16.13 -7.26 3.22
N LEU A 142 15.14 -6.52 2.74
CA LEU A 142 14.98 -5.09 3.04
C LEU A 142 14.71 -4.84 4.52
N ALA A 143 13.97 -5.73 5.19
CA ALA A 143 13.75 -5.64 6.64
C ALA A 143 15.06 -5.69 7.45
N ALA A 144 16.03 -6.48 6.96
CA ALA A 144 17.32 -6.68 7.62
C ALA A 144 18.37 -5.62 7.23
N THR A 145 18.32 -5.09 6.00
CA THR A 145 19.46 -4.34 5.43
C THR A 145 19.14 -2.92 5.01
N ALA A 146 17.86 -2.52 4.87
CA ALA A 146 17.55 -1.19 4.36
C ALA A 146 17.99 -0.08 5.35
N PRO A 147 18.86 0.86 4.91
CA PRO A 147 19.34 1.93 5.77
C PRO A 147 18.21 2.92 6.11
N GLY A 148 18.29 3.54 7.28
CA GLY A 148 17.31 4.54 7.73
C GLY A 148 15.99 3.96 8.23
N GLU A 149 15.85 2.64 8.29
CA GLU A 149 14.64 1.94 8.73
C GLU A 149 13.34 2.45 8.05
N PRO A 150 13.25 2.38 6.71
CA PRO A 150 12.04 2.77 6.01
C PRO A 150 10.85 1.89 6.42
N ALA A 151 9.64 2.41 6.31
CA ALA A 151 8.44 1.61 6.40
C ALA A 151 8.38 0.62 5.24
N LEU A 152 8.18 -0.67 5.51
CA LEU A 152 7.96 -1.68 4.46
C LEU A 152 6.48 -1.83 4.21
N VAL A 153 6.05 -1.44 3.03
CA VAL A 153 4.65 -1.34 2.63
C VAL A 153 4.29 -2.49 1.70
N VAL A 154 3.17 -3.14 1.95
CA VAL A 154 2.51 -4.00 0.98
C VAL A 154 1.13 -3.42 0.67
N ALA A 155 0.83 -3.23 -0.62
CA ALA A 155 -0.48 -2.79 -1.09
C ALA A 155 -1.14 -3.96 -1.83
N LEU A 156 -2.25 -4.43 -1.29
CA LEU A 156 -3.00 -5.59 -1.76
C LEU A 156 -4.36 -5.16 -2.30
N THR A 157 -4.87 -5.88 -3.27
CA THR A 157 -6.26 -5.70 -3.70
C THR A 157 -7.17 -6.04 -2.52
N GLY A 158 -8.09 -5.15 -2.17
CA GLY A 158 -9.06 -5.40 -1.10
C GLY A 158 -10.00 -6.55 -1.44
N PRO A 159 -10.54 -7.28 -0.45
CA PRO A 159 -11.39 -8.45 -0.70
C PRO A 159 -12.59 -8.19 -1.59
N GLY A 160 -13.27 -7.05 -1.44
CA GLY A 160 -14.39 -6.68 -2.31
C GLY A 160 -13.92 -6.43 -3.74
N SER A 161 -12.87 -5.65 -3.92
CA SER A 161 -12.27 -5.39 -5.23
C SER A 161 -11.75 -6.65 -5.90
N LEU A 162 -11.14 -7.57 -5.15
CA LEU A 162 -10.67 -8.85 -5.67
C LEU A 162 -11.83 -9.76 -6.07
N SER A 163 -12.90 -9.84 -5.26
CA SER A 163 -14.08 -10.61 -5.61
C SER A 163 -14.78 -10.07 -6.87
N ALA A 164 -14.80 -8.74 -7.06
CA ALA A 164 -15.30 -8.12 -8.27
C ALA A 164 -14.42 -8.43 -9.49
N GLN A 165 -13.10 -8.48 -9.33
CA GLN A 165 -12.19 -8.93 -10.40
C GLN A 165 -12.42 -10.40 -10.77
N MET A 166 -12.61 -11.27 -9.78
CA MET A 166 -12.94 -12.68 -9.99
C MET A 166 -14.26 -12.84 -10.75
N ALA A 167 -15.31 -12.10 -10.35
CA ALA A 167 -16.59 -12.12 -11.01
C ALA A 167 -16.49 -11.68 -12.47
N ARG A 168 -15.75 -10.60 -12.76
CA ARG A 168 -15.49 -10.14 -14.13
C ARG A 168 -14.72 -11.16 -14.98
N ALA A 169 -13.76 -11.86 -14.37
CA ALA A 169 -12.97 -12.87 -15.09
C ALA A 169 -13.76 -14.14 -15.43
N ILE A 170 -14.80 -14.48 -14.64
CA ILE A 170 -15.69 -15.63 -14.90
C ILE A 170 -16.74 -15.27 -15.96
N GLY A 171 -17.23 -14.04 -15.96
CA GLY A 171 -18.26 -13.56 -16.89
C GLY A 171 -17.72 -13.48 -18.31
N SER A 172 -18.22 -14.33 -19.21
CA SER A 172 -17.79 -14.40 -20.61
C SER A 172 -18.32 -13.24 -21.47
N GLU A 173 -19.21 -12.39 -20.94
CA GLU A 173 -19.76 -11.24 -21.65
C GLU A 173 -19.58 -9.94 -20.87
N PRO A 174 -19.09 -8.86 -21.52
CA PRO A 174 -18.88 -7.56 -20.88
C PRO A 174 -20.18 -6.82 -20.48
N ALA A 175 -21.34 -7.36 -20.82
CA ALA A 175 -22.64 -6.67 -20.70
C ALA A 175 -23.32 -6.83 -19.34
N ILE A 176 -22.94 -7.78 -18.49
CA ILE A 176 -23.53 -7.96 -17.17
C ILE A 176 -22.38 -8.01 -16.14
N PRO A 177 -22.16 -6.95 -15.38
CA PRO A 177 -21.24 -7.02 -14.25
C PRO A 177 -21.84 -8.02 -13.26
N LEU A 178 -21.23 -9.21 -13.16
CA LEU A 178 -21.55 -10.14 -12.08
C LEU A 178 -21.21 -9.45 -10.76
N SER A 179 -22.23 -9.23 -9.94
CA SER A 179 -22.03 -8.75 -8.59
C SER A 179 -21.17 -9.75 -7.80
N PRO A 180 -20.28 -9.30 -6.92
CA PRO A 180 -19.56 -10.19 -6.04
C PRO A 180 -20.54 -11.08 -5.27
N THR A 181 -20.30 -12.38 -5.29
CA THR A 181 -21.07 -13.33 -4.49
C THR A 181 -20.37 -13.64 -3.19
N ALA A 182 -21.09 -14.06 -2.16
CA ALA A 182 -20.50 -14.44 -0.88
C ALA A 182 -19.36 -15.47 -1.02
N PRO A 183 -19.46 -16.55 -1.82
CA PRO A 183 -18.35 -17.48 -2.04
C PRO A 183 -17.11 -16.84 -2.66
N LEU A 184 -17.25 -15.95 -3.64
CA LEU A 184 -16.12 -15.23 -4.24
C LEU A 184 -15.47 -14.30 -3.22
N LEU A 185 -16.25 -13.65 -2.38
CA LEU A 185 -15.76 -12.77 -1.34
C LEU A 185 -14.99 -13.54 -0.25
N GLU A 186 -15.42 -14.74 0.11
CA GLU A 186 -14.71 -15.63 1.02
C GLU A 186 -13.36 -16.09 0.45
N ILE A 187 -13.32 -16.50 -0.83
CA ILE A 187 -12.08 -16.87 -1.54
C ILE A 187 -11.14 -15.66 -1.58
N ALA A 188 -11.65 -14.49 -1.96
CA ALA A 188 -10.88 -13.25 -2.02
C ALA A 188 -10.30 -12.89 -0.65
N GLY A 189 -11.14 -12.91 0.40
CA GLY A 189 -10.72 -12.60 1.76
C GLY A 189 -9.63 -13.52 2.26
N ARG A 190 -9.77 -14.83 2.03
CA ARG A 190 -8.75 -15.82 2.40
C ARG A 190 -7.45 -15.64 1.63
N THR A 191 -7.54 -15.33 0.33
CA THR A 191 -6.36 -15.05 -0.50
C THR A 191 -5.60 -13.84 0.01
N VAL A 192 -6.29 -12.72 0.23
CA VAL A 192 -5.67 -11.48 0.74
C VAL A 192 -5.07 -11.71 2.14
N LEU A 193 -5.75 -12.46 3.01
CA LEU A 193 -5.25 -12.81 4.34
C LEU A 193 -3.93 -13.59 4.26
N GLU A 194 -3.85 -14.60 3.38
CA GLU A 194 -2.63 -15.40 3.23
C GLU A 194 -1.48 -14.60 2.62
N VAL A 195 -1.74 -13.76 1.63
CA VAL A 195 -0.73 -12.86 1.07
C VAL A 195 -0.23 -11.90 2.15
N ALA A 196 -1.14 -11.24 2.87
CA ALA A 196 -0.78 -10.34 3.98
C ALA A 196 0.06 -11.05 5.04
N ARG A 197 -0.31 -12.29 5.41
CA ARG A 197 0.43 -13.11 6.39
C ARG A 197 1.88 -13.33 5.99
N LEU A 198 2.13 -13.68 4.73
CA LEU A 198 3.49 -13.91 4.24
C LEU A 198 4.35 -12.64 4.29
N PHE A 199 3.80 -11.49 3.89
CA PHE A 199 4.52 -10.21 3.95
C PHE A 199 4.75 -9.74 5.39
N LEU A 200 3.78 -9.91 6.27
CA LEU A 200 3.91 -9.56 7.70
C LEU A 200 4.99 -10.39 8.39
N LEU A 201 5.05 -11.70 8.09
CA LEU A 201 6.12 -12.59 8.57
C LEU A 201 7.50 -12.22 7.99
N ALA A 202 7.54 -11.61 6.81
CA ALA A 202 8.77 -11.10 6.21
C ALA A 202 9.21 -9.74 6.78
N GLY A 203 8.37 -9.07 7.58
CA GLY A 203 8.69 -7.80 8.23
C GLY A 203 8.01 -6.58 7.64
N ALA A 204 6.95 -6.74 6.84
CA ALA A 204 6.13 -5.60 6.42
C ALA A 204 5.53 -4.88 7.64
N ASN A 205 5.53 -3.54 7.57
CA ASN A 205 5.08 -2.68 8.67
C ASN A 205 3.76 -1.97 8.37
N VAL A 206 3.35 -1.95 7.10
CA VAL A 206 2.10 -1.34 6.62
C VAL A 206 1.45 -2.28 5.63
N VAL A 207 0.16 -2.51 5.81
CA VAL A 207 -0.69 -3.25 4.86
C VAL A 207 -1.75 -2.27 4.37
N ILE A 208 -1.73 -1.95 3.09
CA ILE A 208 -2.74 -1.10 2.44
C ILE A 208 -3.66 -2.01 1.63
N LEU A 209 -4.94 -2.00 1.94
CA LEU A 209 -5.98 -2.66 1.15
C LEU A 209 -6.56 -1.66 0.16
N LEU A 210 -6.41 -1.92 -1.13
CA LEU A 210 -6.96 -1.11 -2.22
C LEU A 210 -8.39 -1.58 -2.49
N GLU A 211 -9.36 -0.97 -1.82
CA GLU A 211 -10.77 -1.37 -1.85
C GLU A 211 -11.59 -0.38 -2.67
N ARG A 212 -11.41 -0.41 -4.00
CA ARG A 212 -12.06 0.52 -4.94
C ARG A 212 -13.46 0.08 -5.35
N ASP A 213 -13.63 -1.21 -5.59
CA ASP A 213 -14.89 -1.83 -6.04
C ASP A 213 -15.56 -2.50 -4.85
N ARG A 214 -15.91 -1.72 -3.85
CA ARG A 214 -16.57 -2.25 -2.65
C ARG A 214 -17.96 -2.72 -2.99
N PRO A 215 -18.41 -3.91 -2.52
CA PRO A 215 -19.75 -4.39 -2.78
C PRO A 215 -20.80 -3.37 -2.33
N ALA A 216 -21.76 -3.10 -3.18
CA ALA A 216 -22.91 -2.27 -2.82
C ALA A 216 -23.69 -2.88 -1.65
N ALA A 217 -24.46 -2.05 -0.96
CA ALA A 217 -25.01 -2.23 0.37
C ALA A 217 -26.09 -3.34 0.54
N GLU A 218 -25.94 -4.51 -0.06
CA GLU A 218 -26.70 -5.68 0.39
C GLU A 218 -26.15 -6.10 1.76
N ILE A 219 -27.00 -6.13 2.78
CA ILE A 219 -26.62 -6.39 4.18
C ILE A 219 -25.81 -7.68 4.32
N ALA A 220 -26.23 -8.77 3.67
CA ALA A 220 -25.53 -10.04 3.72
C ALA A 220 -24.10 -9.99 3.13
N ILE A 221 -23.90 -9.26 2.04
CA ILE A 221 -22.59 -9.08 1.41
C ILE A 221 -21.71 -8.17 2.29
N SER A 222 -22.29 -7.15 2.91
CA SER A 222 -21.58 -6.26 3.84
C SER A 222 -21.11 -7.01 5.09
N GLU A 223 -21.90 -7.91 5.66
CA GLU A 223 -21.51 -8.75 6.80
C GLU A 223 -20.42 -9.74 6.41
N THR A 224 -20.54 -10.42 5.26
CA THR A 224 -19.49 -11.31 4.74
C THR A 224 -18.20 -10.53 4.49
N TRP A 225 -18.30 -9.34 3.89
CA TRP A 225 -17.12 -8.48 3.67
C TRP A 225 -16.44 -8.10 4.99
N ALA A 226 -17.19 -7.66 6.00
CA ALA A 226 -16.63 -7.35 7.30
C ALA A 226 -15.99 -8.57 7.98
N SER A 227 -16.58 -9.76 7.82
CA SER A 227 -16.05 -11.01 8.37
C SER A 227 -14.72 -11.43 7.76
N VAL A 228 -14.47 -11.13 6.48
CA VAL A 228 -13.19 -11.46 5.82
C VAL A 228 -12.12 -10.37 5.98
N VAL A 229 -12.52 -9.10 6.14
CA VAL A 229 -11.57 -7.98 6.33
C VAL A 229 -11.07 -7.90 7.76
N THR A 230 -11.91 -8.21 8.75
CA THR A 230 -11.52 -8.14 10.17
C THR A 230 -10.31 -9.02 10.52
N PRO A 231 -10.21 -10.28 10.07
CA PRO A 231 -9.02 -11.11 10.31
C PRO A 231 -7.74 -10.50 9.73
N ILE A 232 -7.80 -9.87 8.54
CA ILE A 232 -6.64 -9.23 7.90
C ILE A 232 -6.13 -8.09 8.78
N SER A 233 -7.03 -7.23 9.26
CA SER A 233 -6.66 -6.11 10.12
C SER A 233 -6.12 -6.56 11.48
N ASN A 234 -6.71 -7.60 12.07
CA ASN A 234 -6.26 -8.17 13.33
C ASN A 234 -4.87 -8.79 13.19
N LEU A 235 -4.61 -9.50 12.09
CA LEU A 235 -3.32 -10.07 11.78
C LEU A 235 -2.25 -8.98 11.62
N ALA A 236 -2.54 -7.92 10.89
CA ALA A 236 -1.63 -6.78 10.74
C ALA A 236 -1.28 -6.18 12.13
N ARG A 237 -2.27 -5.93 12.97
CA ARG A 237 -2.05 -5.42 14.33
C ARG A 237 -1.26 -6.38 15.22
N PHE A 238 -1.52 -7.68 15.13
CA PHE A 238 -0.75 -8.70 15.85
C PHE A 238 0.74 -8.60 15.52
N HIS A 239 1.09 -8.36 14.25
CA HIS A 239 2.44 -8.12 13.79
C HIS A 239 2.93 -6.68 14.02
N LYS A 240 2.16 -5.83 14.71
CA LYS A 240 2.46 -4.40 14.96
C LYS A 240 2.59 -3.60 13.67
N ALA A 241 1.95 -4.04 12.61
CA ALA A 241 1.83 -3.33 11.35
C ALA A 241 0.56 -2.45 11.35
N LEU A 242 0.57 -1.40 10.54
CA LEU A 242 -0.55 -0.48 10.37
C LEU A 242 -1.45 -0.95 9.24
N PRO A 243 -2.70 -1.39 9.49
CA PRO A 243 -3.67 -1.68 8.44
C PRO A 243 -4.33 -0.40 7.97
N ILE A 244 -4.25 -0.13 6.68
CA ILE A 244 -4.88 1.02 6.01
C ILE A 244 -5.82 0.48 4.93
N MET A 245 -6.94 1.12 4.70
CA MET A 245 -7.84 0.80 3.60
C MET A 245 -8.12 2.05 2.76
N LEU A 246 -7.69 2.02 1.51
CA LEU A 246 -8.06 3.01 0.51
C LEU A 246 -9.46 2.70 -0.01
N THR A 247 -10.39 3.59 0.23
CA THR A 247 -11.81 3.42 -0.09
C THR A 247 -12.46 4.77 -0.41
N THR A 248 -13.69 4.75 -0.91
CA THR A 248 -14.50 5.94 -1.10
C THR A 248 -15.17 6.39 0.21
N PRO A 249 -15.48 7.70 0.38
CA PRO A 249 -16.12 8.22 1.60
C PRO A 249 -17.48 7.60 1.92
N ASP A 250 -18.26 7.25 0.91
CA ASP A 250 -19.63 6.74 1.05
C ASP A 250 -19.71 5.25 1.44
N ALA A 251 -18.58 4.68 1.75
CA ALA A 251 -18.48 3.28 2.06
C ALA A 251 -19.05 2.94 3.45
N THR A 252 -19.59 1.71 3.61
CA THR A 252 -20.02 1.09 4.87
C THR A 252 -18.94 1.27 5.95
N PRO A 253 -19.28 1.38 7.25
CA PRO A 253 -18.31 1.53 8.32
C PRO A 253 -17.18 0.50 8.24
N LEU A 254 -15.94 0.98 8.36
CA LEU A 254 -14.78 0.10 8.40
C LEU A 254 -14.64 -0.59 9.76
N PRO A 255 -14.08 -1.81 9.82
CA PRO A 255 -13.68 -2.38 11.09
C PRO A 255 -12.81 -1.40 11.89
N PRO A 256 -13.02 -1.26 13.21
CA PRO A 256 -12.38 -0.22 14.04
C PRO A 256 -10.85 -0.24 14.01
N ALA A 257 -10.29 -1.37 13.65
CA ALA A 257 -8.84 -1.57 13.60
C ALA A 257 -8.17 -0.96 12.38
N ILE A 258 -8.94 -0.64 11.33
CA ILE A 258 -8.43 -0.17 10.04
C ILE A 258 -8.40 1.35 10.00
N VAL A 259 -7.29 1.89 9.54
CA VAL A 259 -7.16 3.33 9.25
C VAL A 259 -7.80 3.62 7.91
N PRO A 260 -8.87 4.45 7.86
CA PRO A 260 -9.44 4.85 6.58
C PRO A 260 -8.44 5.70 5.79
N CYS A 261 -8.37 5.47 4.49
CA CYS A 261 -7.63 6.28 3.54
C CYS A 261 -8.58 6.72 2.43
N TYR A 262 -8.64 8.02 2.17
CA TYR A 262 -9.48 8.58 1.12
C TYR A 262 -8.63 9.26 0.05
N PRO A 263 -9.04 9.24 -1.22
CA PRO A 263 -8.44 10.08 -2.24
C PRO A 263 -8.46 11.55 -1.79
N ALA A 264 -7.37 12.27 -1.98
CA ALA A 264 -7.25 13.67 -1.56
C ALA A 264 -8.31 14.59 -2.18
N ALA A 265 -8.85 14.21 -3.36
CA ALA A 265 -9.94 14.91 -4.03
C ALA A 265 -11.35 14.60 -3.47
N ALA A 266 -11.48 13.60 -2.58
CA ALA A 266 -12.76 13.08 -2.09
C ALA A 266 -12.81 13.00 -0.56
N ILE A 267 -12.22 13.98 0.12
CA ILE A 267 -12.25 14.03 1.60
C ILE A 267 -13.65 14.43 2.05
N PRO A 268 -14.27 13.69 3.01
CA PRO A 268 -15.56 14.06 3.56
C PRO A 268 -15.52 15.46 4.21
N GLU A 269 -16.48 16.32 3.90
CA GLU A 269 -16.58 17.68 4.46
C GLU A 269 -17.14 17.71 5.89
N ASP A 270 -17.89 16.72 6.27
CA ASP A 270 -18.54 16.67 7.58
C ASP A 270 -17.62 16.08 8.63
N GLY A 271 -17.67 16.66 9.84
CA GLY A 271 -16.84 16.33 11.01
C GLY A 271 -16.90 14.90 11.53
N GLY A 272 -17.20 13.92 10.64
CA GLY A 272 -16.95 12.51 10.86
C GLY A 272 -15.48 12.26 11.22
N ARG A 273 -15.10 11.10 11.61
CA ARG A 273 -13.73 10.73 11.98
C ARG A 273 -12.75 11.31 10.99
N ARG A 274 -11.85 12.21 11.43
CA ARG A 274 -10.81 12.82 10.59
C ARG A 274 -10.09 11.70 9.84
N PRO A 275 -9.89 11.81 8.50
CA PRO A 275 -9.15 10.80 7.76
C PRO A 275 -7.73 10.72 8.34
N ARG A 276 -7.30 9.53 8.72
CA ARG A 276 -5.94 9.31 9.23
C ARG A 276 -4.92 9.06 8.14
N ALA A 277 -5.38 8.73 6.93
CA ALA A 277 -4.55 8.60 5.74
C ALA A 277 -5.23 9.26 4.54
N LEU A 278 -4.41 9.79 3.63
CA LEU A 278 -4.86 10.41 2.39
C LEU A 278 -4.05 9.85 1.22
N ALA A 279 -4.74 9.65 0.09
CA ALA A 279 -4.14 9.16 -1.14
C ALA A 279 -4.06 10.26 -2.20
N LEU A 280 -2.86 10.50 -2.72
CA LEU A 280 -2.56 11.42 -3.80
C LEU A 280 -2.75 10.72 -5.14
N GLY A 281 -3.28 11.41 -6.14
CA GLY A 281 -3.51 10.84 -7.47
C GLY A 281 -2.21 10.44 -8.16
N VAL A 282 -2.22 9.32 -8.89
CA VAL A 282 -1.04 8.84 -9.64
C VAL A 282 -0.90 9.45 -11.03
N ASP A 283 -1.96 10.07 -11.55
CA ASP A 283 -1.98 10.61 -12.92
C ASP A 283 -1.12 11.87 -13.10
N GLN A 284 -0.83 12.58 -12.01
CA GLN A 284 -0.06 13.82 -12.02
C GLN A 284 0.86 13.89 -10.81
N LEU A 285 2.08 14.41 -11.02
CA LEU A 285 3.09 14.54 -9.97
C LEU A 285 3.09 15.91 -9.26
N ASP A 286 2.14 16.80 -9.58
CA ASP A 286 1.99 18.11 -8.94
C ASP A 286 1.17 18.03 -7.64
N TRP A 287 1.56 17.15 -6.78
CA TRP A 287 0.86 16.85 -5.53
C TRP A 287 0.76 18.06 -4.61
N ARG A 288 -0.47 18.52 -4.42
CA ARG A 288 -0.81 19.53 -3.42
C ARG A 288 -1.37 18.84 -2.19
N LEU A 289 -0.73 19.07 -1.06
CA LEU A 289 -1.23 18.48 0.18
C LEU A 289 -2.54 19.18 0.58
N PRO A 290 -3.59 18.39 0.89
CA PRO A 290 -4.83 18.97 1.41
C PRO A 290 -4.57 19.54 2.81
N LYS A 291 -5.32 20.59 3.17
CA LYS A 291 -5.27 21.19 4.52
C LYS A 291 -5.83 20.26 5.62
N ALA A 292 -6.09 19.01 5.32
CA ALA A 292 -6.61 18.03 6.26
C ALA A 292 -5.47 17.34 7.02
N GLU A 293 -5.68 17.11 8.31
CA GLU A 293 -4.74 16.36 9.14
C GLU A 293 -4.72 14.89 8.71
N ALA A 294 -3.57 14.42 8.26
CA ALA A 294 -3.34 13.02 7.94
C ALA A 294 -2.11 12.53 8.69
N ALA A 295 -2.14 11.28 9.15
CA ALA A 295 -0.97 10.63 9.74
C ALA A 295 -0.12 9.91 8.69
N VAL A 296 -0.73 9.53 7.57
CA VAL A 296 -0.11 8.87 6.42
C VAL A 296 -0.59 9.52 5.14
N LEU A 297 0.35 9.81 4.26
CA LEU A 297 0.12 10.13 2.86
C LEU A 297 0.59 8.95 2.02
N THR A 298 -0.21 8.53 1.08
CA THR A 298 0.14 7.49 0.10
C THR A 298 -0.32 7.93 -1.30
N THR A 299 -0.18 7.10 -2.30
CA THR A 299 -0.80 7.30 -3.60
C THR A 299 -2.06 6.45 -3.74
N ASP A 300 -3.00 6.85 -4.59
CA ASP A 300 -4.26 6.15 -4.80
C ASP A 300 -4.11 4.86 -5.61
N GLY A 301 -2.90 4.56 -6.07
CA GLY A 301 -2.50 3.34 -6.77
C GLY A 301 -0.98 3.28 -6.91
N GLU A 302 -0.50 2.25 -7.58
CA GLU A 302 0.90 2.17 -8.00
C GLU A 302 1.17 3.20 -9.09
N LEU A 303 2.27 3.93 -8.96
CA LEU A 303 2.72 4.89 -9.98
C LEU A 303 3.04 4.17 -11.30
N PRO A 304 2.71 4.78 -12.46
CA PRO A 304 3.00 4.20 -13.77
C PRO A 304 4.47 3.83 -13.93
N VAL A 305 4.73 2.72 -14.63
CA VAL A 305 6.09 2.18 -14.82
C VAL A 305 6.98 3.08 -15.69
N ASP A 306 6.39 3.94 -16.49
CA ASP A 306 7.04 4.92 -17.36
C ASP A 306 7.21 6.31 -16.71
N THR A 307 6.88 6.44 -15.42
CA THR A 307 7.06 7.68 -14.67
C THR A 307 8.54 8.09 -14.67
N ASP A 308 8.83 9.34 -15.01
CA ASP A 308 10.19 9.87 -14.91
C ASP A 308 10.66 9.93 -13.44
N ILE A 309 11.74 9.20 -13.13
CA ILE A 309 12.28 9.11 -11.75
C ILE A 309 12.76 10.47 -11.26
N SER A 310 13.27 11.33 -12.14
CA SER A 310 13.75 12.67 -11.75
C SER A 310 12.58 13.58 -11.39
N ALA A 311 11.51 13.56 -12.19
CA ALA A 311 10.28 14.28 -11.89
C ALA A 311 9.62 13.76 -10.59
N LEU A 312 9.55 12.44 -10.42
CA LEU A 312 9.03 11.83 -9.20
C LEU A 312 9.85 12.21 -7.96
N ARG A 313 11.17 12.26 -8.08
CA ARG A 313 12.04 12.71 -6.98
C ARG A 313 11.74 14.16 -6.59
N VAL A 314 11.55 15.04 -7.55
CA VAL A 314 11.17 16.46 -7.30
C VAL A 314 9.83 16.54 -6.59
N ALA A 315 8.84 15.76 -7.05
CA ALA A 315 7.52 15.69 -6.41
C ALA A 315 7.61 15.17 -4.96
N CYS A 316 8.37 14.11 -4.71
CA CYS A 316 8.60 13.61 -3.35
C CYS A 316 9.27 14.64 -2.44
N GLN A 317 10.26 15.37 -2.93
CA GLN A 317 10.93 16.46 -2.19
C GLN A 317 9.96 17.61 -1.88
N ALA A 318 9.07 17.95 -2.81
CA ALA A 318 8.05 18.97 -2.59
C ALA A 318 7.08 18.57 -1.48
N VAL A 319 6.62 17.31 -1.46
CA VAL A 319 5.78 16.76 -0.39
C VAL A 319 6.53 16.80 0.95
N GLU A 320 7.78 16.36 1.01
CA GLU A 320 8.57 16.38 2.24
C GLU A 320 8.74 17.80 2.78
N ALA A 321 9.05 18.77 1.92
CA ALA A 321 9.20 20.18 2.30
C ALA A 321 7.89 20.78 2.83
N GLU A 322 6.74 20.38 2.27
CA GLU A 322 5.44 20.81 2.76
C GLU A 322 5.13 20.22 4.14
N LEU A 323 5.38 18.94 4.33
CA LEU A 323 5.22 18.27 5.62
C LEU A 323 6.09 18.91 6.72
N ASP A 324 7.32 19.28 6.39
CA ASP A 324 8.21 19.98 7.32
C ASP A 324 7.67 21.38 7.68
N ARG A 325 7.07 22.10 6.72
CA ARG A 325 6.43 23.41 6.98
C ARG A 325 5.21 23.26 7.89
N MET A 326 4.34 22.28 7.61
CA MET A 326 3.14 22.04 8.42
C MET A 326 3.48 21.73 9.88
N THR A 327 4.56 20.99 10.12
CA THR A 327 5.02 20.66 11.49
C THR A 327 5.67 21.84 12.21
N ALA A 328 6.31 22.75 11.47
CA ALA A 328 6.93 23.95 12.05
C ALA A 328 5.88 25.00 12.47
N THR A 329 4.73 25.07 11.78
CA THR A 329 3.67 26.05 12.07
C THR A 329 2.64 25.56 13.09
N GLY A 330 2.61 24.30 13.43
CA GLY A 330 1.71 23.69 14.45
C GLY A 330 2.22 23.78 15.89
N LYS A 331 3.20 24.66 16.19
CA LYS A 331 3.70 24.95 17.54
C LYS A 331 3.10 26.23 18.09
#